data_87c1d2597314bcee588c4815405d8e0e
#
_entry.id   87c1d2597314bcee588c4815405d8e0e
#
_cell.length_a   1.000
_cell.length_b   1.000
_cell.length_c   1.000
_cell.angle_alpha   90.00
_cell.angle_beta   90.00
_cell.angle_gamma   90.00
#
_symmetry.space_group_name_H-M   'P 1'
#
loop_
_entity.id
_entity.type
_entity.pdbx_description
1 polymer ?
#
loop_
_entity_poly.entity_id
_entity_poly.type
_entity_poly.pdbx_seq_one_letter_code
_entity_poly.pdbx_strand_id
1 'polypeptide(L)'
;MDHILLCTNHIPPITTIYNSFIEDYMPAANGSYVKVYLYIAKCLQAKESNFSISSLADQLENTEKDILRALMYWEKKGLMSLNRDKATGEILGLEMLIPFAERDFDTYENTAKESAASLGVDSDLSETGALNRRNSDLSETGALNRRNSD
;
A
#
# COMPACT_ATOMS: atom_id res chain seq x y z
N MET A 1 -2.92 -22.09 31.70
CA MET A 1 -3.70 -21.46 30.63
C MET A 1 -3.79 -22.43 29.48
N ASP A 2 -4.99 -22.80 29.14
CA ASP A 2 -5.19 -23.73 28.03
C ASP A 2 -5.09 -22.97 26.71
N HIS A 3 -4.10 -23.34 25.89
CA HIS A 3 -3.92 -22.77 24.57
C HIS A 3 -4.75 -23.56 23.57
N ILE A 4 -5.64 -22.86 22.86
CA ILE A 4 -6.42 -23.45 21.77
C ILE A 4 -5.68 -23.17 20.46
N LEU A 5 -5.28 -24.22 19.75
CA LEU A 5 -4.69 -24.13 18.43
C LEU A 5 -5.81 -24.01 17.39
N LEU A 6 -5.86 -22.85 16.72
CA LEU A 6 -6.73 -22.66 15.56
C LEU A 6 -6.00 -23.08 14.29
N CYS A 7 -6.52 -24.04 13.56
CA CYS A 7 -5.96 -24.47 12.29
C CYS A 7 -7.08 -24.58 11.23
N THR A 8 -6.72 -24.28 9.99
CA THR A 8 -7.57 -24.51 8.83
C THR A 8 -6.86 -25.39 7.83
N ASN A 9 -7.57 -26.37 7.30
CA ASN A 9 -6.99 -27.33 6.34
C ASN A 9 -6.85 -26.77 4.94
N HIS A 10 -7.59 -25.71 4.62
CA HIS A 10 -7.59 -25.17 3.27
C HIS A 10 -8.01 -23.70 3.28
N ILE A 11 -7.10 -22.83 2.87
CA ILE A 11 -7.42 -21.44 2.54
C ILE A 11 -7.40 -21.35 1.02
N PRO A 12 -8.54 -21.08 0.37
CA PRO A 12 -8.55 -20.94 -1.08
C PRO A 12 -7.68 -19.72 -1.49
N PRO A 13 -6.99 -19.78 -2.61
CA PRO A 13 -6.27 -18.63 -3.13
C PRO A 13 -7.28 -17.52 -3.48
N ILE A 14 -7.13 -16.37 -2.84
CA ILE A 14 -7.98 -15.21 -3.06
C ILE A 14 -7.11 -14.01 -3.43
N THR A 15 -7.69 -13.07 -4.14
CA THR A 15 -7.07 -11.77 -4.42
C THR A 15 -7.96 -10.68 -3.87
N THR A 16 -7.43 -9.85 -3.02
CA THR A 16 -8.16 -8.73 -2.42
C THR A 16 -7.97 -7.48 -3.26
N ILE A 17 -9.06 -6.81 -3.57
CA ILE A 17 -9.08 -5.55 -4.32
C ILE A 17 -9.78 -4.48 -3.46
N TYR A 18 -9.21 -3.29 -3.43
CA TYR A 18 -9.79 -2.16 -2.71
C TYR A 18 -11.07 -1.68 -3.39
N ASN A 19 -12.09 -1.38 -2.60
CA ASN A 19 -13.35 -0.84 -3.11
C ASN A 19 -13.15 0.50 -3.84
N SER A 20 -12.26 1.36 -3.33
CA SER A 20 -11.88 2.61 -4.00
C SER A 20 -11.35 2.41 -5.43
N PHE A 21 -10.63 1.32 -5.69
CA PHE A 21 -10.24 0.97 -7.05
C PHE A 21 -11.46 0.70 -7.93
N ILE A 22 -12.42 -0.07 -7.42
CA ILE A 22 -13.63 -0.46 -8.16
C ILE A 22 -14.53 0.75 -8.41
N GLU A 23 -14.65 1.64 -7.44
CA GLU A 23 -15.58 2.79 -7.49
C GLU A 23 -15.00 3.99 -8.25
N ASP A 24 -13.74 4.32 -8.01
CA ASP A 24 -13.14 5.58 -8.50
C ASP A 24 -12.29 5.43 -9.75
N TYR A 25 -11.62 4.28 -9.94
CA TYR A 25 -10.63 4.11 -11.01
C TYR A 25 -11.10 3.18 -12.13
N MET A 26 -11.73 2.07 -11.78
CA MET A 26 -12.15 1.05 -12.74
C MET A 26 -13.18 1.58 -13.76
N PRO A 27 -14.21 2.38 -13.39
CA PRO A 27 -15.26 2.78 -14.33
C PRO A 27 -14.74 3.61 -15.49
N ALA A 28 -13.70 4.40 -15.28
CA ALA A 28 -13.10 5.28 -16.29
C ALA A 28 -11.98 4.60 -17.10
N ALA A 29 -11.58 3.40 -16.73
CA ALA A 29 -10.45 2.70 -17.33
C ALA A 29 -10.87 1.77 -18.48
N ASN A 30 -9.96 1.56 -19.42
CA ASN A 30 -10.15 0.53 -20.43
C ASN A 30 -10.16 -0.86 -19.78
N GLY A 31 -11.08 -1.74 -20.19
CA GLY A 31 -11.21 -3.08 -19.64
C GLY A 31 -9.93 -3.93 -19.73
N SER A 32 -9.11 -3.77 -20.78
CA SER A 32 -7.82 -4.45 -20.86
C SER A 32 -6.83 -3.94 -19.80
N TYR A 33 -6.86 -2.66 -19.45
CA TYR A 33 -6.03 -2.09 -18.39
C TYR A 33 -6.47 -2.59 -17.01
N VAL A 34 -7.78 -2.74 -16.80
CA VAL A 34 -8.33 -3.35 -15.58
C VAL A 34 -7.85 -4.79 -15.43
N LYS A 35 -7.88 -5.59 -16.50
CA LYS A 35 -7.35 -6.97 -16.48
C LYS A 35 -5.89 -7.01 -16.06
N VAL A 36 -5.06 -6.11 -16.59
CA VAL A 36 -3.64 -6.01 -16.22
C VAL A 36 -3.48 -5.69 -14.74
N TYR A 37 -4.22 -4.73 -14.21
CA TYR A 37 -4.20 -4.38 -12.79
C TYR A 37 -4.57 -5.56 -11.90
N LEU A 38 -5.68 -6.22 -12.19
CA LEU A 38 -6.17 -7.36 -11.40
C LEU A 38 -5.19 -8.54 -11.42
N TYR A 39 -4.59 -8.82 -12.58
CA TYR A 39 -3.62 -9.91 -12.70
C TYR A 39 -2.33 -9.62 -11.92
N ILE A 40 -1.84 -8.39 -11.97
CA ILE A 40 -0.67 -7.96 -11.17
C ILE A 40 -0.99 -8.05 -9.67
N ALA A 41 -2.17 -7.61 -9.25
CA ALA A 41 -2.60 -7.73 -7.86
C ALA A 41 -2.61 -9.21 -7.39
N LYS A 42 -3.07 -10.10 -8.23
CA LYS A 42 -3.03 -11.56 -7.98
C LYS A 42 -1.59 -12.06 -7.84
N CYS A 43 -0.70 -11.72 -8.77
CA CYS A 43 0.69 -12.16 -8.73
C CYS A 43 1.41 -11.67 -7.47
N LEU A 44 1.22 -10.43 -7.07
CA LEU A 44 1.81 -9.84 -5.87
C LEU A 44 1.29 -10.51 -4.59
N GLN A 45 -0.01 -10.72 -4.48
CA GLN A 45 -0.60 -11.36 -3.30
C GLN A 45 -0.25 -12.85 -3.21
N ALA A 46 -0.10 -13.52 -4.34
CA ALA A 46 0.37 -14.91 -4.42
C ALA A 46 1.90 -15.04 -4.24
N LYS A 47 2.64 -13.92 -4.18
CA LYS A 47 4.12 -13.88 -4.10
C LYS A 47 4.77 -14.65 -5.24
N GLU A 48 4.24 -14.53 -6.44
CA GLU A 48 4.79 -15.18 -7.63
C GLU A 48 6.17 -14.57 -7.96
N SER A 49 7.18 -15.43 -8.06
CA SER A 49 8.57 -15.00 -8.31
C SER A 49 8.90 -14.81 -9.80
N ASN A 50 8.11 -15.40 -10.70
CA ASN A 50 8.38 -15.44 -12.13
C ASN A 50 7.49 -14.47 -12.90
N PHE A 51 7.44 -13.21 -12.48
CA PHE A 51 6.71 -12.17 -13.19
C PHE A 51 7.55 -11.56 -14.31
N SER A 52 7.02 -11.51 -15.53
CA SER A 52 7.59 -10.78 -16.65
C SER A 52 6.50 -10.15 -17.50
N ILE A 53 6.84 -9.09 -18.24
CA ILE A 53 5.89 -8.42 -19.15
C ILE A 53 5.46 -9.38 -20.26
N SER A 54 6.37 -10.18 -20.78
CA SER A 54 6.08 -11.19 -21.79
C SER A 54 5.09 -12.24 -21.29
N SER A 55 5.33 -12.81 -20.10
CA SER A 55 4.41 -13.76 -19.48
C SER A 55 3.03 -13.16 -19.24
N LEU A 56 2.97 -11.90 -18.81
CA LEU A 56 1.70 -11.19 -18.60
C LEU A 56 0.96 -10.96 -19.93
N ALA A 57 1.68 -10.62 -20.99
CA ALA A 57 1.13 -10.43 -22.33
C ALA A 57 0.51 -11.74 -22.86
N ASP A 58 1.23 -12.85 -22.72
CA ASP A 58 0.74 -14.17 -23.11
C ASP A 58 -0.51 -14.58 -22.33
N GLN A 59 -0.53 -14.38 -21.02
CA GLN A 59 -1.65 -14.72 -20.15
C GLN A 59 -2.92 -13.93 -20.44
N LEU A 60 -2.77 -12.69 -20.84
CA LEU A 60 -3.91 -11.79 -21.10
C LEU A 60 -4.26 -11.66 -22.58
N GLU A 61 -3.59 -12.42 -23.45
CA GLU A 61 -3.77 -12.35 -24.91
C GLU A 61 -3.60 -10.94 -25.45
N ASN A 62 -2.60 -10.22 -24.93
CA ASN A 62 -2.24 -8.86 -25.31
C ASN A 62 -0.81 -8.81 -25.85
N THR A 63 -0.46 -7.70 -26.50
CA THR A 63 0.95 -7.45 -26.86
C THR A 63 1.70 -6.85 -25.65
N GLU A 64 3.02 -7.05 -25.58
CA GLU A 64 3.86 -6.40 -24.56
C GLU A 64 3.70 -4.88 -24.57
N LYS A 65 3.52 -4.30 -25.75
CA LYS A 65 3.26 -2.87 -25.91
C LYS A 65 1.96 -2.42 -25.25
N ASP A 66 0.92 -3.23 -25.32
CA ASP A 66 -0.36 -2.93 -24.67
C ASP A 66 -0.25 -3.08 -23.14
N ILE A 67 0.52 -4.07 -22.68
CA ILE A 67 0.84 -4.19 -21.24
C ILE A 67 1.59 -2.95 -20.75
N LEU A 68 2.63 -2.51 -21.47
CA LEU A 68 3.39 -1.30 -21.12
C LEU A 68 2.49 -0.06 -21.06
N ARG A 69 1.56 0.10 -22.00
CA ARG A 69 0.59 1.20 -21.99
C ARG A 69 -0.32 1.14 -20.77
N ALA A 70 -0.78 -0.05 -20.40
CA ALA A 70 -1.59 -0.24 -19.20
C ALA A 70 -0.82 0.12 -17.92
N LEU A 71 0.44 -0.32 -17.81
CA LEU A 71 1.30 0.02 -16.68
C LEU A 71 1.53 1.54 -16.58
N MET A 72 1.83 2.20 -17.69
CA MET A 72 1.99 3.66 -17.74
C MET A 72 0.69 4.40 -17.38
N TYR A 73 -0.45 3.87 -17.78
CA TYR A 73 -1.76 4.42 -17.40
C TYR A 73 -1.97 4.37 -15.88
N TRP A 74 -1.71 3.23 -15.26
CA TRP A 74 -1.86 3.07 -13.82
C TRP A 74 -0.81 3.84 -13.02
N GLU A 75 0.41 3.97 -13.54
CA GLU A 75 1.43 4.86 -12.96
C GLU A 75 0.97 6.32 -12.97
N LYS A 76 0.43 6.80 -14.09
CA LYS A 76 -0.15 8.15 -14.20
C LYS A 76 -1.33 8.38 -13.26
N LYS A 77 -2.10 7.34 -12.97
CA LYS A 77 -3.20 7.39 -12.02
C LYS A 77 -2.75 7.30 -10.55
N GLY A 78 -1.47 7.10 -10.30
CA GLY A 78 -0.93 6.98 -8.94
C GLY A 78 -1.20 5.64 -8.26
N LEU A 79 -1.59 4.61 -9.02
CA LEU A 79 -1.86 3.27 -8.49
C LEU A 79 -0.69 2.30 -8.60
N MET A 80 0.32 2.68 -9.36
CA MET A 80 1.56 1.91 -9.52
C MET A 80 2.76 2.85 -9.54
N SER A 81 3.90 2.33 -9.11
CA SER A 81 5.22 2.94 -9.28
C SER A 81 6.10 2.00 -10.08
N LEU A 82 6.69 2.49 -11.15
CA LEU A 82 7.55 1.72 -12.03
C LEU A 82 9.00 2.14 -11.83
N ASN A 83 9.81 1.20 -11.37
CA ASN A 83 11.26 1.39 -11.31
C ASN A 83 11.88 1.04 -12.67
N ARG A 84 12.49 2.02 -13.31
CA ARG A 84 13.10 1.89 -14.62
C ARG A 84 14.62 2.00 -14.55
N ASP A 85 15.30 1.23 -15.37
CA ASP A 85 16.73 1.42 -15.61
C ASP A 85 16.96 2.79 -16.24
N LYS A 86 17.92 3.55 -15.71
CA LYS A 86 18.23 4.91 -16.20
C LYS A 86 18.89 4.92 -17.56
N ALA A 87 19.57 3.84 -17.93
CA ALA A 87 20.32 3.74 -19.19
C ALA A 87 19.45 3.18 -20.32
N THR A 88 18.67 2.14 -20.05
CA THR A 88 17.87 1.42 -21.05
C THR A 88 16.41 1.81 -21.06
N GLY A 89 15.89 2.38 -19.96
CA GLY A 89 14.48 2.66 -19.77
C GLY A 89 13.61 1.42 -19.49
N GLU A 90 14.23 0.25 -19.37
CA GLU A 90 13.54 -0.99 -19.06
C GLU A 90 12.95 -0.98 -17.65
N ILE A 91 11.80 -1.62 -17.47
CA ILE A 91 11.15 -1.74 -16.17
C ILE A 91 11.84 -2.86 -15.40
N LEU A 92 12.52 -2.48 -14.32
CA LEU A 92 13.22 -3.38 -13.40
C LEU A 92 12.34 -3.83 -12.24
N GLY A 93 11.32 -3.06 -11.89
CA GLY A 93 10.45 -3.33 -10.77
C GLY A 93 9.11 -2.63 -10.89
N LEU A 94 8.14 -3.16 -10.19
CA LEU A 94 6.80 -2.64 -10.13
C LEU A 94 6.31 -2.72 -8.68
N GLU A 95 5.75 -1.64 -8.19
CA GLU A 95 5.11 -1.55 -6.89
C GLU A 95 3.66 -1.11 -7.08
N MET A 96 2.71 -1.82 -6.46
CA MET A 96 1.33 -1.38 -6.40
C MET A 96 1.15 -0.46 -5.21
N LEU A 97 0.60 0.71 -5.48
CA LEU A 97 0.25 1.69 -4.45
C LEU A 97 -1.19 1.47 -4.00
N ILE A 98 -1.44 1.73 -2.73
CA ILE A 98 -2.79 1.63 -2.19
C ILE A 98 -3.61 2.81 -2.73
N PRO A 99 -4.75 2.56 -3.38
CA PRO A 99 -5.62 3.63 -3.87
C PRO A 99 -6.37 4.29 -2.70
N PHE A 100 -5.69 5.17 -1.99
CA PHE A 100 -6.36 6.03 -1.02
C PHE A 100 -6.97 7.24 -1.73
N ALA A 101 -8.29 7.24 -1.84
CA ALA A 101 -8.99 8.50 -1.92
C ALA A 101 -9.01 9.11 -0.50
N GLU A 102 -8.70 10.38 -0.34
CA GLU A 102 -8.75 11.09 0.96
C GLU A 102 -10.10 10.91 1.68
N ARG A 103 -11.15 10.58 0.94
CA ARG A 103 -12.50 10.29 1.44
C ARG A 103 -12.61 8.98 2.23
N ASP A 104 -11.75 8.01 1.97
CA ASP A 104 -11.86 6.70 2.60
C ASP A 104 -11.41 6.73 4.06
N PHE A 105 -10.46 7.61 4.38
CA PHE A 105 -9.94 7.73 5.75
C PHE A 105 -10.99 8.27 6.72
N ASP A 106 -11.71 9.33 6.31
CA ASP A 106 -12.76 9.95 7.14
C ASP A 106 -13.97 9.00 7.32
N THR A 107 -14.28 8.20 6.32
CA THR A 107 -15.40 7.25 6.36
C THR A 107 -15.12 6.10 7.31
N TYR A 108 -13.91 5.52 7.27
CA TYR A 108 -13.54 4.43 8.18
C TYR A 108 -13.42 4.91 9.63
N GLU A 109 -12.89 6.10 9.86
CA GLU A 109 -12.76 6.67 11.20
C GLU A 109 -14.13 6.98 11.81
N ASN A 110 -15.07 7.51 11.03
CA ASN A 110 -16.43 7.77 11.48
C ASN A 110 -17.22 6.49 11.73
N THR A 111 -17.11 5.49 10.85
CA THR A 111 -17.77 4.19 11.04
C THR A 111 -17.22 3.44 12.27
N ALA A 112 -15.92 3.53 12.50
CA ALA A 112 -15.29 2.95 13.69
C ALA A 112 -15.75 3.64 14.96
N LYS A 113 -15.90 4.99 14.96
CA LYS A 113 -16.42 5.76 16.10
C LYS A 113 -17.90 5.47 16.37
N GLU A 114 -18.73 5.35 15.33
CA GLU A 114 -20.14 5.00 15.49
C GLU A 114 -20.32 3.56 16.01
N SER A 115 -19.52 2.61 15.53
CA SER A 115 -19.53 1.24 16.00
C SER A 115 -19.06 1.12 17.46
N ALA A 116 -18.04 1.88 17.86
CA ALA A 116 -17.56 1.94 19.23
C ALA A 116 -18.60 2.57 20.18
N ALA A 117 -19.27 3.64 19.74
CA ALA A 117 -20.33 4.30 20.50
C ALA A 117 -21.55 3.39 20.69
N SER A 118 -21.90 2.57 19.70
CA SER A 118 -23.03 1.62 19.81
C SER A 118 -22.74 0.42 20.71
N LEU A 119 -21.47 0.10 20.95
CA LEU A 119 -21.04 -1.00 21.83
C LEU A 119 -20.74 -0.57 23.28
N GLY A 120 -20.90 0.72 23.63
CA GLY A 120 -20.71 1.22 24.98
C GLY A 120 -19.28 1.05 25.51
N VAL A 121 -18.30 0.97 24.65
CA VAL A 121 -16.88 0.91 25.03
C VAL A 121 -16.40 2.33 25.23
N ASP A 122 -16.18 2.71 26.50
CA ASP A 122 -15.62 4.00 26.85
C ASP A 122 -14.28 4.22 26.16
N SER A 123 -14.14 5.38 25.53
CA SER A 123 -13.01 5.81 24.75
C SER A 123 -11.82 6.29 25.60
N ASP A 124 -11.39 5.48 26.57
CA ASP A 124 -10.25 5.80 27.44
C ASP A 124 -8.87 5.34 26.91
N LEU A 125 -8.76 5.06 25.60
CA LEU A 125 -7.50 4.66 24.99
C LEU A 125 -6.76 5.79 24.26
N SER A 126 -7.16 7.05 24.43
CA SER A 126 -6.52 8.19 23.76
C SER A 126 -5.35 8.82 24.54
N GLU A 127 -4.99 8.33 25.72
CA GLU A 127 -3.91 8.92 26.53
C GLU A 127 -2.52 8.30 26.37
N THR A 128 -2.35 7.24 25.61
CA THR A 128 -1.01 6.65 25.39
C THR A 128 -0.19 7.32 24.29
N GLY A 129 -0.76 8.25 23.53
CA GLY A 129 -0.07 9.01 22.49
C GLY A 129 0.70 10.25 22.98
N ALA A 130 0.48 10.69 24.21
CA ALA A 130 1.03 11.95 24.69
C ALA A 130 2.36 11.82 25.47
N LEU A 131 2.83 10.63 25.75
CA LEU A 131 4.04 10.39 26.54
C LEU A 131 5.34 10.35 25.73
N ASN A 132 5.29 10.42 24.40
CA ASN A 132 6.49 10.29 23.57
C ASN A 132 7.00 11.63 22.98
N ARG A 133 6.48 12.78 23.45
CA ARG A 133 6.94 14.10 23.00
C ARG A 133 7.78 14.90 24.02
N ARG A 134 8.24 14.28 25.11
CA ARG A 134 9.03 14.99 26.14
C ARG A 134 10.47 14.57 26.26
N ASN A 135 11.03 13.82 25.32
CA ASN A 135 12.43 13.38 25.41
C ASN A 135 13.35 13.91 24.30
N SER A 136 12.99 14.98 23.62
CA SER A 136 13.86 15.62 22.62
C SER A 136 14.44 16.98 23.03
N ASP A 137 14.24 17.44 24.27
CA ASP A 137 14.72 18.76 24.71
C ASP A 137 15.80 18.72 25.80
N LEU A 138 16.61 17.68 25.86
CA LEU A 138 17.75 17.61 26.81
C LEU A 138 19.09 17.29 26.15
N SER A 139 19.45 17.98 25.06
CA SER A 139 20.80 17.92 24.53
C SER A 139 21.30 19.26 23.94
N GLU A 140 21.01 20.36 24.62
CA GLU A 140 21.70 21.61 24.36
C GLU A 140 22.07 22.29 25.66
N THR A 141 23.07 21.79 26.36
CA THR A 141 23.91 22.62 27.26
C THR A 141 25.24 21.88 27.46
N GLY A 142 26.26 22.34 26.80
CA GLY A 142 27.58 21.79 27.08
C GLY A 142 28.68 22.15 26.09
N ALA A 143 28.68 23.33 25.56
CA ALA A 143 29.87 23.84 24.88
C ALA A 143 30.19 25.24 25.43
N LEU A 144 30.78 25.27 26.57
CA LEU A 144 31.42 26.51 27.08
C LEU A 144 32.84 26.21 27.53
N ASN A 145 33.75 26.85 26.77
CA ASN A 145 34.92 27.52 27.34
C ASN A 145 36.10 26.65 27.76
N ARG A 146 37.13 26.63 26.95
CA ARG A 146 38.49 26.82 27.47
C ARG A 146 39.32 27.71 26.55
N ARG A 147 39.38 28.96 26.91
CA ARG A 147 40.55 29.79 26.67
C ARG A 147 41.64 29.36 27.64
N ASN A 148 42.85 29.30 27.19
CA ASN A 148 44.08 29.72 27.89
C ASN A 148 45.15 29.72 26.80
N SER A 149 45.75 30.89 26.50
CA SER A 149 46.78 31.62 27.30
C SER A 149 48.00 30.76 27.65
N ASP A 150 48.99 30.86 26.92
CA ASP A 150 50.35 31.37 26.97
C ASP A 150 51.13 30.79 25.82
#